data_1d5668752c7f00adca0afbb37cba7444
#
_entry.id   1d5668752c7f00adca0afbb37cba7444
#
_cell.length_a   1.000
_cell.length_b   1.000
_cell.length_c   1.000
_cell.angle_alpha   90.00
_cell.angle_beta   90.00
_cell.angle_gamma   90.00
#
_symmetry.space_group_name_H-M   'P 1'
#
loop_
_entity.id
_entity.type
_entity.pdbx_description
1 polymer ?
#
loop_
_entity_poly.entity_id
_entity_poly.type
_entity_poly.pdbx_seq_one_letter_code
_entity_poly.pdbx_strand_id
1 'polypeptide(L)'
;MDTIFTLGDEESNPHINIDDLYERKKTHDLNTLGVYNKILGRIHNKIRLTSRQHLNIQYCWYVVPEMMLGIPQYNLESCIAYCISKLNDNGFMIRYTHPNLFLISWKHWVPSYVRSEIKKKTGIVMDGYGKKVETENIKNKKNIITEKKEQNKQYRDVSTYKPLGIYNSDMFNSIESKSK
;
A
#
# COMPACT_ATOMS: atom_id res chain seq x y z
N MET A 1 -40.19 -36.45 -37.70
CA MET A 1 -38.84 -36.39 -38.32
C MET A 1 -37.97 -35.64 -37.39
N ASP A 2 -37.28 -36.37 -36.51
CA ASP A 2 -36.37 -35.77 -35.55
C ASP A 2 -35.07 -35.46 -36.32
N THR A 3 -34.86 -34.21 -36.54
CA THR A 3 -33.64 -33.74 -37.19
C THR A 3 -32.51 -33.77 -36.15
N ILE A 4 -31.29 -34.09 -36.60
CA ILE A 4 -30.03 -34.13 -35.84
C ILE A 4 -29.83 -32.88 -34.96
N PHE A 5 -30.54 -31.80 -35.25
CA PHE A 5 -30.47 -30.53 -34.53
C PHE A 5 -31.39 -30.48 -33.27
N THR A 6 -32.25 -31.51 -33.06
CA THR A 6 -33.14 -31.63 -31.88
C THR A 6 -32.69 -32.71 -30.88
N LEU A 7 -31.57 -33.40 -31.19
CA LEU A 7 -30.93 -34.34 -30.26
C LEU A 7 -29.97 -33.55 -29.34
N GLY A 8 -30.49 -33.15 -28.24
CA GLY A 8 -29.68 -32.56 -27.15
C GLY A 8 -30.11 -31.18 -26.72
N ASP A 9 -31.33 -31.05 -26.19
CA ASP A 9 -31.66 -29.95 -25.27
C ASP A 9 -31.04 -30.19 -23.88
N GLU A 10 -29.83 -30.70 -23.83
CA GLU A 10 -28.93 -30.42 -22.73
C GLU A 10 -28.41 -29.04 -23.01
N GLU A 11 -28.72 -28.10 -22.13
CA GLU A 11 -28.33 -26.69 -22.11
C GLU A 11 -26.93 -26.42 -22.68
N SER A 12 -26.76 -26.61 -23.98
CA SER A 12 -25.57 -26.14 -24.70
C SER A 12 -25.72 -24.63 -24.78
N ASN A 13 -25.28 -23.97 -23.73
CA ASN A 13 -25.17 -22.53 -23.71
C ASN A 13 -24.27 -22.14 -24.91
N PRO A 14 -24.82 -21.65 -26.03
CA PRO A 14 -24.05 -21.43 -27.26
C PRO A 14 -23.07 -20.27 -27.10
N HIS A 15 -23.07 -19.67 -25.90
CA HIS A 15 -22.23 -18.54 -25.56
C HIS A 15 -21.10 -18.99 -24.64
N ILE A 16 -19.88 -19.03 -25.19
CA ILE A 16 -18.67 -19.27 -24.41
C ILE A 16 -18.27 -17.94 -23.77
N ASN A 17 -18.21 -17.93 -22.45
CA ASN A 17 -17.64 -16.81 -21.72
C ASN A 17 -16.11 -16.80 -21.90
N ILE A 18 -15.59 -15.75 -22.55
CA ILE A 18 -14.16 -15.62 -22.83
C ILE A 18 -13.35 -15.54 -21.54
N ASP A 19 -13.90 -14.94 -20.49
CA ASP A 19 -13.22 -14.79 -19.20
C ASP A 19 -12.96 -16.15 -18.52
N ASP A 20 -13.86 -17.11 -18.68
CA ASP A 20 -13.72 -18.47 -18.11
C ASP A 20 -12.52 -19.22 -18.70
N LEU A 21 -12.16 -18.91 -19.95
CA LEU A 21 -10.97 -19.49 -20.60
C LEU A 21 -9.67 -19.06 -19.93
N TYR A 22 -9.69 -17.92 -19.24
CA TYR A 22 -8.51 -17.36 -18.58
C TYR A 22 -8.42 -17.70 -17.09
N GLU A 23 -9.41 -18.38 -16.50
CA GLU A 23 -9.37 -18.73 -15.06
C GLU A 23 -8.15 -19.57 -14.66
N ARG A 24 -7.81 -20.56 -15.47
CA ARG A 24 -6.60 -21.39 -15.24
C ARG A 24 -5.33 -20.55 -15.30
N LYS A 25 -5.24 -19.65 -16.27
CA LYS A 25 -4.10 -18.74 -16.40
C LYS A 25 -4.02 -17.82 -15.21
N LYS A 26 -5.12 -17.21 -14.80
CA LYS A 26 -5.24 -16.36 -13.62
C LYS A 26 -4.76 -17.07 -12.35
N THR A 27 -5.20 -18.31 -12.15
CA THR A 27 -4.77 -19.12 -10.98
C THR A 27 -3.27 -19.40 -11.01
N HIS A 28 -2.73 -19.75 -12.19
CA HIS A 28 -1.30 -19.95 -12.38
C HIS A 28 -0.48 -18.67 -12.08
N ASP A 29 -0.93 -17.53 -12.61
CA ASP A 29 -0.25 -16.24 -12.44
C ASP A 29 -0.28 -15.79 -10.98
N LEU A 30 -1.40 -16.01 -10.25
CA LEU A 30 -1.50 -15.75 -8.82
C LEU A 30 -0.55 -16.63 -7.99
N ASN A 31 -0.43 -17.92 -8.33
CA ASN A 31 0.50 -18.82 -7.69
C ASN A 31 1.96 -18.39 -7.92
N THR A 32 2.29 -17.99 -9.14
CA THR A 32 3.62 -17.49 -9.52
C THR A 32 3.94 -16.20 -8.74
N LEU A 33 2.99 -15.28 -8.64
CA LEU A 33 3.12 -14.06 -7.83
C LEU A 33 3.32 -14.40 -6.35
N GLY A 34 2.64 -15.43 -5.84
CA GLY A 34 2.84 -15.95 -4.49
C GLY A 34 4.29 -16.41 -4.23
N VAL A 35 4.92 -17.05 -5.23
CA VAL A 35 6.33 -17.45 -5.17
C VAL A 35 7.24 -16.22 -5.12
N TYR A 36 7.02 -15.23 -5.99
CA TYR A 36 7.81 -14.00 -6.00
C TYR A 36 7.72 -13.24 -4.67
N ASN A 37 6.54 -13.18 -4.08
CA ASN A 37 6.34 -12.58 -2.76
C ASN A 37 7.07 -13.34 -1.63
N LYS A 38 7.18 -14.68 -1.71
CA LYS A 38 7.97 -15.46 -0.76
C LYS A 38 9.46 -15.11 -0.87
N ILE A 39 9.98 -14.95 -2.08
CA ILE A 39 11.38 -14.57 -2.30
C ILE A 39 11.61 -13.15 -1.78
N LEU A 40 10.71 -12.20 -2.11
CA LEU A 40 10.77 -10.83 -1.62
C LEU A 40 10.77 -10.78 -0.08
N GLY A 41 9.94 -11.60 0.57
CA GLY A 41 9.91 -11.73 2.03
C GLY A 41 11.25 -12.20 2.62
N ARG A 42 11.94 -13.15 1.95
CA ARG A 42 13.29 -13.57 2.35
C ARG A 42 14.31 -12.45 2.19
N ILE A 43 14.23 -11.67 1.12
CA ILE A 43 15.08 -10.49 0.91
C ILE A 43 14.86 -9.47 2.04
N HIS A 44 13.61 -9.14 2.37
CA HIS A 44 13.28 -8.23 3.46
C HIS A 44 13.81 -8.71 4.81
N ASN A 45 13.70 -10.01 5.09
CA ASN A 45 14.27 -10.59 6.31
C ASN A 45 15.79 -10.47 6.33
N LYS A 46 16.48 -10.71 5.21
CA LYS A 46 17.93 -10.53 5.11
C LYS A 46 18.35 -9.10 5.37
N ILE A 47 17.64 -8.12 4.78
CA ILE A 47 17.88 -6.69 5.03
C ILE A 47 17.74 -6.35 6.51
N ARG A 48 16.65 -6.81 7.16
CA ARG A 48 16.41 -6.58 8.59
C ARG A 48 17.48 -7.20 9.47
N LEU A 49 17.91 -8.43 9.16
CA LEU A 49 18.96 -9.10 9.91
C LEU A 49 20.29 -8.36 9.77
N THR A 50 20.70 -8.00 8.55
CA THR A 50 21.94 -7.26 8.30
C THR A 50 21.94 -5.91 9.02
N SER A 51 20.82 -5.17 8.94
CA SER A 51 20.67 -3.88 9.62
C SER A 51 20.79 -3.97 11.15
N ARG A 52 20.35 -5.09 11.76
CA ARG A 52 20.46 -5.32 13.21
C ARG A 52 21.85 -5.78 13.64
N GLN A 53 22.48 -6.65 12.85
CA GLN A 53 23.78 -7.22 13.16
C GLN A 53 24.94 -6.25 12.95
N HIS A 54 24.81 -5.38 11.94
CA HIS A 54 25.87 -4.48 11.52
C HIS A 54 25.35 -3.05 11.37
N LEU A 55 25.48 -2.25 12.42
CA LEU A 55 24.98 -0.86 12.45
C LEU A 55 25.67 0.04 11.40
N ASN A 56 26.94 -0.25 11.06
CA ASN A 56 27.73 0.56 10.13
C ASN A 56 27.57 0.11 8.67
N ILE A 57 27.05 -1.12 8.45
CA ILE A 57 26.86 -1.69 7.10
C ILE A 57 25.46 -1.33 6.62
N GLN A 58 25.37 -0.52 5.60
CA GLN A 58 24.12 -0.06 5.02
C GLN A 58 23.86 -0.68 3.64
N TYR A 59 24.30 -1.91 3.45
CA TYR A 59 24.03 -2.72 2.27
C TYR A 59 24.03 -4.20 2.61
N CYS A 60 23.41 -4.99 1.76
CA CYS A 60 23.48 -6.45 1.85
C CYS A 60 23.53 -7.10 0.46
N TRP A 61 24.08 -8.30 0.42
CA TRP A 61 24.08 -9.15 -0.75
C TRP A 61 23.00 -10.21 -0.62
N TYR A 62 22.30 -10.48 -1.70
CA TYR A 62 21.30 -11.53 -1.78
C TYR A 62 21.37 -12.26 -3.13
N VAL A 63 21.45 -13.59 -3.08
CA VAL A 63 21.39 -14.43 -4.28
C VAL A 63 19.96 -14.90 -4.43
N VAL A 64 19.34 -14.60 -5.56
CA VAL A 64 18.00 -15.08 -5.90
C VAL A 64 18.09 -16.55 -6.25
N PRO A 65 17.37 -17.46 -5.55
CA PRO A 65 17.42 -18.88 -5.87
C PRO A 65 16.80 -19.15 -7.24
N GLU A 66 17.41 -20.00 -8.03
CA GLU A 66 16.88 -20.42 -9.34
C GLU A 66 15.72 -21.39 -9.18
N MET A 67 15.74 -22.21 -8.13
CA MET A 67 14.65 -23.09 -7.78
C MET A 67 14.46 -23.15 -6.26
N MET A 68 13.28 -23.53 -5.84
CA MET A 68 12.96 -23.77 -4.43
C MET A 68 12.24 -25.12 -4.27
N LEU A 69 12.68 -25.90 -3.29
CA LEU A 69 12.06 -27.19 -2.97
C LEU A 69 10.57 -27.00 -2.62
N GLY A 70 9.72 -27.83 -3.21
CA GLY A 70 8.27 -27.81 -2.98
C GLY A 70 7.53 -26.68 -3.70
N ILE A 71 8.16 -25.97 -4.61
CA ILE A 71 7.56 -24.91 -5.40
C ILE A 71 7.74 -25.22 -6.89
N PRO A 72 6.69 -25.03 -7.72
CA PRO A 72 6.81 -25.19 -9.17
C PRO A 72 7.92 -24.30 -9.75
N GLN A 73 8.48 -24.73 -10.86
CA GLN A 73 9.48 -23.95 -11.58
C GLN A 73 8.87 -22.59 -11.99
N TYR A 74 9.61 -21.53 -11.75
CA TYR A 74 9.21 -20.17 -12.06
C TYR A 74 10.24 -19.47 -12.95
N ASN A 75 9.83 -18.44 -13.65
CA ASN A 75 10.74 -17.64 -14.48
C ASN A 75 11.61 -16.75 -13.59
N LEU A 76 12.91 -17.02 -13.58
CA LEU A 76 13.90 -16.30 -12.78
C LEU A 76 14.00 -14.83 -13.19
N GLU A 77 13.99 -14.53 -14.50
CA GLU A 77 14.12 -13.15 -15.00
C GLU A 77 12.93 -12.29 -14.57
N SER A 78 11.71 -12.82 -14.71
CA SER A 78 10.49 -12.14 -14.27
C SER A 78 10.48 -11.93 -12.74
N CYS A 79 10.99 -12.91 -11.98
CA CYS A 79 11.13 -12.80 -10.53
C CYS A 79 12.13 -11.69 -10.15
N ILE A 80 13.27 -11.64 -10.83
CA ILE A 80 14.30 -10.61 -10.63
C ILE A 80 13.72 -9.23 -10.92
N ALA A 81 13.06 -9.05 -12.07
CA ALA A 81 12.43 -7.78 -12.44
C ALA A 81 11.38 -7.34 -11.42
N TYR A 82 10.53 -8.27 -10.95
CA TYR A 82 9.53 -8.01 -9.93
C TYR A 82 10.16 -7.58 -8.60
N CYS A 83 11.19 -8.29 -8.14
CA CYS A 83 11.89 -7.96 -6.89
C CYS A 83 12.57 -6.58 -6.97
N ILE A 84 13.22 -6.26 -8.11
CA ILE A 84 13.85 -4.95 -8.33
C ILE A 84 12.80 -3.85 -8.26
N SER A 85 11.68 -3.99 -8.97
CA SER A 85 10.60 -3.00 -8.95
C SER A 85 10.11 -2.76 -7.51
N LYS A 86 9.76 -3.83 -6.78
CA LYS A 86 9.24 -3.71 -5.41
C LYS A 86 10.23 -3.15 -4.40
N LEU A 87 11.50 -3.46 -4.53
CA LEU A 87 12.54 -2.91 -3.65
C LEU A 87 12.85 -1.44 -4.00
N ASN A 88 12.80 -1.05 -5.28
CA ASN A 88 12.91 0.35 -5.69
C ASN A 88 11.71 1.18 -5.18
N ASP A 89 10.48 0.64 -5.26
CA ASP A 89 9.28 1.27 -4.69
C ASP A 89 9.45 1.51 -3.17
N ASN A 90 10.13 0.60 -2.47
CA ASN A 90 10.47 0.76 -1.05
C ASN A 90 11.62 1.74 -0.79
N GLY A 91 12.23 2.30 -1.82
CA GLY A 91 13.31 3.29 -1.72
C GLY A 91 14.70 2.70 -1.55
N PHE A 92 14.91 1.41 -1.78
CA PHE A 92 16.25 0.81 -1.79
C PHE A 92 16.95 1.07 -3.12
N MET A 93 18.26 1.24 -3.08
CA MET A 93 19.10 1.29 -4.27
C MET A 93 19.60 -0.12 -4.57
N ILE A 94 19.31 -0.63 -5.77
CA ILE A 94 19.66 -2.00 -6.16
C ILE A 94 20.62 -1.98 -7.32
N ARG A 95 21.66 -2.80 -7.20
CA ARG A 95 22.54 -3.14 -8.30
C ARG A 95 22.45 -4.62 -8.58
N TYR A 96 21.98 -4.94 -9.77
CA TYR A 96 21.93 -6.32 -10.25
C TYR A 96 23.25 -6.74 -10.85
N THR A 97 23.71 -7.93 -10.53
CA THR A 97 24.87 -8.56 -11.12
C THR A 97 24.46 -9.94 -11.62
N HIS A 98 24.63 -10.15 -12.91
CA HIS A 98 24.33 -11.46 -13.51
C HIS A 98 25.11 -12.58 -12.83
N PRO A 99 24.55 -13.81 -12.65
CA PRO A 99 23.23 -14.24 -13.13
C PRO A 99 22.06 -13.94 -12.18
N ASN A 100 22.25 -13.85 -10.86
CA ASN A 100 21.15 -13.79 -9.89
C ASN A 100 21.51 -13.07 -8.59
N LEU A 101 22.52 -12.20 -8.62
CA LEU A 101 23.03 -11.52 -7.44
C LEU A 101 22.50 -10.08 -7.34
N PHE A 102 21.95 -9.74 -6.17
CA PHE A 102 21.56 -8.38 -5.81
C PHE A 102 22.52 -7.79 -4.78
N LEU A 103 22.97 -6.58 -5.06
CA LEU A 103 23.51 -5.65 -4.05
C LEU A 103 22.39 -4.67 -3.72
N ILE A 104 21.90 -4.72 -2.49
CA ILE A 104 20.82 -3.87 -2.01
C ILE A 104 21.42 -2.88 -1.01
N SER A 105 21.30 -1.59 -1.26
CA SER A 105 21.88 -0.53 -0.43
C SER A 105 20.81 0.46 0.00
N TRP A 106 20.91 0.94 1.25
CA TRP A 106 20.08 2.01 1.81
C TRP A 106 20.92 3.17 2.37
N LYS A 107 22.22 3.21 2.01
CA LYS A 107 23.15 4.24 2.46
C LYS A 107 22.73 5.67 2.08
N HIS A 108 22.03 5.81 0.95
CA HIS A 108 21.56 7.11 0.45
C HIS A 108 20.40 7.69 1.26
N TRP A 109 19.76 6.87 2.11
CA TRP A 109 18.59 7.30 2.88
C TRP A 109 18.98 8.01 4.15
N VAL A 110 18.50 9.24 4.34
CA VAL A 110 18.69 10.02 5.57
C VAL A 110 17.56 9.71 6.55
N PRO A 111 17.85 9.08 7.70
CA PRO A 111 16.85 8.72 8.70
C PRO A 111 16.09 9.93 9.25
N SER A 112 14.86 9.73 9.69
CA SER A 112 13.99 10.79 10.19
C SER A 112 14.55 11.56 11.39
N TYR A 113 15.25 10.85 12.30
CA TYR A 113 15.89 11.48 13.46
C TYR A 113 17.01 12.46 13.04
N VAL A 114 17.84 12.08 12.04
CA VAL A 114 18.90 12.95 11.50
C VAL A 114 18.27 14.17 10.82
N ARG A 115 17.22 13.96 10.02
CA ARG A 115 16.50 15.08 9.37
C ARG A 115 15.90 16.05 10.40
N SER A 116 15.38 15.52 11.50
CA SER A 116 14.84 16.34 12.61
C SER A 116 15.92 17.18 13.29
N GLU A 117 17.11 16.61 13.52
CA GLU A 117 18.26 17.34 14.10
C GLU A 117 18.81 18.42 13.15
N ILE A 118 18.91 18.11 11.86
CA ILE A 118 19.30 19.10 10.84
C ILE A 118 18.29 20.25 10.82
N LYS A 119 16.98 19.93 10.85
CA LYS A 119 15.93 20.96 10.88
C LYS A 119 16.02 21.84 12.13
N LYS A 120 16.31 21.26 13.32
CA LYS A 120 16.49 22.03 14.57
C LYS A 120 17.70 22.96 14.49
N LYS A 121 18.82 22.49 13.94
CA LYS A 121 20.08 23.26 13.90
C LYS A 121 20.12 24.28 12.76
N THR A 122 19.61 23.95 11.58
CA THR A 122 19.75 24.78 10.37
C THR A 122 18.43 25.40 9.90
N GLY A 123 17.29 24.98 10.44
CA GLY A 123 15.97 25.41 9.96
C GLY A 123 15.57 24.82 8.61
N ILE A 124 16.45 24.06 7.96
CA ILE A 124 16.24 23.51 6.60
C ILE A 124 15.49 22.18 6.71
N VAL A 125 14.40 22.05 5.94
CA VAL A 125 13.66 20.79 5.82
C VAL A 125 14.27 19.97 4.69
N MET A 126 14.68 18.73 5.01
CA MET A 126 15.22 17.79 4.03
C MET A 126 14.28 16.60 3.84
N ASP A 127 14.24 16.09 2.61
CA ASP A 127 13.60 14.82 2.26
C ASP A 127 14.49 13.63 2.63
N GLY A 128 13.93 12.40 2.57
CA GLY A 128 14.66 11.15 2.83
C GLY A 128 15.87 10.94 1.94
N TYR A 129 15.91 11.55 0.77
CA TYR A 129 17.04 11.52 -0.17
C TYR A 129 18.08 12.64 0.04
N GLY A 130 17.94 13.41 1.12
CA GLY A 130 18.87 14.52 1.41
C GLY A 130 18.65 15.79 0.58
N LYS A 131 17.58 15.86 -0.22
CA LYS A 131 17.25 17.06 -0.98
C LYS A 131 16.55 18.09 -0.08
N LYS A 132 16.89 19.37 -0.25
CA LYS A 132 16.20 20.46 0.43
C LYS A 132 14.77 20.55 -0.09
N VAL A 133 13.81 20.55 0.80
CA VAL A 133 12.40 20.81 0.46
C VAL A 133 12.14 22.30 0.66
N GLU A 134 11.86 23.01 -0.42
CA GLU A 134 11.48 24.42 -0.35
C GLU A 134 10.18 24.56 0.46
N THR A 135 10.24 25.34 1.53
CA THR A 135 9.16 25.46 2.52
C THR A 135 7.93 26.23 2.01
N GLU A 136 7.98 26.79 0.82
CA GLU A 136 6.85 27.52 0.24
C GLU A 136 5.59 26.66 0.09
N ASN A 137 5.75 25.39 -0.28
CA ASN A 137 4.62 24.46 -0.43
C ASN A 137 4.03 23.97 0.92
N ILE A 138 4.79 24.10 2.03
CA ILE A 138 4.34 23.65 3.35
C ILE A 138 3.53 24.75 4.04
N LYS A 139 3.86 26.01 3.80
CA LYS A 139 3.07 27.16 4.31
C LYS A 139 1.67 27.16 3.71
N ASN A 140 1.56 26.91 2.42
CA ASN A 140 0.25 26.82 1.73
C ASN A 140 -0.59 25.62 2.22
N LYS A 141 0.02 24.46 2.50
CA LYS A 141 -0.73 23.34 3.09
C LYS A 141 -1.14 23.57 4.53
N LYS A 142 -0.31 24.25 5.35
CA LYS A 142 -0.71 24.60 6.72
C LYS A 142 -1.82 25.66 6.73
N ASN A 143 -1.75 26.66 5.85
CA ASN A 143 -2.79 27.67 5.76
C ASN A 143 -4.13 27.07 5.29
N ILE A 144 -4.12 26.13 4.33
CA ILE A 144 -5.32 25.43 3.89
C ILE A 144 -5.92 24.55 5.00
N ILE A 145 -5.08 23.95 5.86
CA ILE A 145 -5.55 23.12 6.99
C ILE A 145 -6.06 24.02 8.13
N THR A 146 -5.43 25.18 8.36
CA THR A 146 -5.85 26.13 9.40
C THR A 146 -7.15 26.84 8.99
N GLU A 147 -7.27 27.28 7.75
CA GLU A 147 -8.51 27.89 7.23
C GLU A 147 -9.69 26.90 7.22
N LYS A 148 -9.48 25.62 6.88
CA LYS A 148 -10.52 24.59 7.00
C LYS A 148 -10.89 24.27 8.47
N LYS A 149 -9.96 24.42 9.43
CA LYS A 149 -10.28 24.25 10.85
C LYS A 149 -10.98 25.46 11.45
N GLU A 150 -10.70 26.67 10.98
CA GLU A 150 -11.39 27.87 11.44
C GLU A 150 -12.80 28.03 10.86
N GLN A 151 -13.03 27.61 9.62
CA GLN A 151 -14.37 27.61 9.03
C GLN A 151 -15.35 26.59 9.65
N ASN A 152 -14.84 25.55 10.33
CA ASN A 152 -15.67 24.53 11.00
C ASN A 152 -15.92 24.78 12.48
N LYS A 153 -15.48 25.93 13.03
CA LYS A 153 -15.71 26.33 14.43
C LYS A 153 -16.68 27.50 14.58
N GLN A 154 -17.71 27.59 13.75
CA GLN A 154 -18.89 28.36 14.15
C GLN A 154 -19.67 27.50 15.15
N TYR A 155 -19.32 27.65 16.44
CA TYR A 155 -20.17 27.23 17.54
C TYR A 155 -21.46 28.03 17.45
N ARG A 156 -22.54 27.42 16.99
CA ARG A 156 -23.86 28.01 17.11
C ARG A 156 -24.26 27.95 18.58
N ASP A 157 -24.72 29.07 19.10
CA ASP A 157 -25.22 29.15 20.46
C ASP A 157 -26.34 28.12 20.65
N VAL A 158 -26.32 27.40 21.78
CA VAL A 158 -27.27 26.33 22.08
C VAL A 158 -28.72 26.84 22.04
N SER A 159 -28.93 28.14 22.28
CA SER A 159 -30.24 28.81 22.19
C SER A 159 -30.81 28.83 20.76
N THR A 160 -29.98 28.64 19.72
CA THR A 160 -30.44 28.62 18.32
C THR A 160 -30.66 27.20 17.77
N TYR A 161 -30.50 26.19 18.59
CA TYR A 161 -30.72 24.80 18.21
C TYR A 161 -32.24 24.52 18.12
N LYS A 162 -32.75 24.42 16.90
CA LYS A 162 -34.07 23.86 16.64
C LYS A 162 -33.94 22.36 16.47
N PRO A 163 -34.51 21.51 17.35
CA PRO A 163 -34.45 20.08 17.17
C PRO A 163 -35.11 19.70 15.84
N LEU A 164 -34.40 18.95 15.00
CA LEU A 164 -34.88 18.41 13.74
C LEU A 164 -35.98 17.38 14.04
N GLY A 165 -37.23 17.82 14.24
CA GLY A 165 -38.48 17.10 14.08
C GLY A 165 -38.61 15.63 14.57
N ILE A 166 -37.61 15.04 15.19
CA ILE A 166 -37.58 13.66 15.65
C ILE A 166 -38.27 13.52 17.02
N TYR A 167 -38.33 14.62 17.78
CA TYR A 167 -39.03 14.67 19.06
C TYR A 167 -40.20 15.64 18.96
N ASN A 168 -41.42 15.11 18.95
CA ASN A 168 -42.63 15.92 19.03
C ASN A 168 -42.65 16.65 20.39
N SER A 169 -42.97 17.95 20.36
CA SER A 169 -43.13 18.77 21.56
C SER A 169 -44.09 18.16 22.58
N ASP A 170 -45.01 17.34 22.11
CA ASP A 170 -45.99 16.61 22.96
C ASP A 170 -45.36 15.55 23.85
N MET A 171 -44.18 15.00 23.47
CA MET A 171 -43.43 14.09 24.34
C MET A 171 -42.80 14.79 25.54
N PHE A 172 -42.30 16.01 25.38
CA PHE A 172 -41.74 16.77 26.50
C PHE A 172 -42.81 17.19 27.49
N ASN A 173 -43.98 17.63 27.01
CA ASN A 173 -45.11 17.99 27.84
C ASN A 173 -45.69 16.79 28.64
N SER A 174 -45.64 15.58 28.09
CA SER A 174 -46.04 14.36 28.78
C SER A 174 -45.06 13.89 29.85
N ILE A 175 -43.76 14.25 29.73
CA ILE A 175 -42.76 13.92 30.75
C ILE A 175 -42.83 14.93 31.91
N GLU A 176 -43.01 16.22 31.64
CA GLU A 176 -43.16 17.25 32.66
C GLU A 176 -44.44 17.04 33.53
N SER A 177 -45.53 16.57 32.92
CA SER A 177 -46.74 16.28 33.64
C SER A 177 -46.70 15.05 34.59
N LYS A 178 -45.72 14.16 34.36
CA LYS A 178 -45.48 12.95 35.20
C LYS A 178 -44.46 13.14 36.32
N SER A 179 -43.77 14.30 36.35
CA SER A 179 -42.76 14.60 37.40
C SER A 179 -43.29 15.53 38.50
N LYS A 180 -44.57 15.83 38.49
CA LYS A 180 -45.27 16.46 39.58
C LYS A 180 -46.25 15.42 40.18
#